data_7eecae8abe7fa997c2f7f6b1ca313f89
#
_entry.id   7eecae8abe7fa997c2f7f6b1ca313f89
#
_cell.length_a   1.000
_cell.length_b   1.000
_cell.length_c   1.000
_cell.angle_alpha   90.00
_cell.angle_beta   90.00
_cell.angle_gamma   90.00
#
_symmetry.space_group_name_H-M   'P 1'
#
loop_
_entity.id
_entity.type
_entity.pdbx_description
1 polymer ?
#
loop_
_entity_poly.entity_id
_entity_poly.type
_entity_poly.pdbx_seq_one_letter_code
_entity_poly.pdbx_strand_id
1 'polypeptide(L)'
;HAPFSGTVADGIIWGRGAIDDKSTVMALMEAMEITLKHGEAPKRTLYFAFGHDEEIGGSQGAKKIAEYFQQQGVNFEFVLDEGGLITEDITSIVDQPLAIIGIAEKGFMNIRLIAERPGGHSSTPPENTGPGILAQAIVKLEQNKFPATAKYTNLTFDAVGSHSDLTTRFVMANQWLTEPLIISQMLNEQTTAAAVRTTTAATMLKGSSKSNILPTKASAVVNFRILPGETTDTVLEYVKSIINDDRISYEVFMETNPSKVSSTTSLGYKLISQTIREFATDALVAPYLVMGGTDSTHFYELTDSVYRFLMIRLNPNTQNIIHGIDEHISIENYVMSIQFFHELLRKSAFDNEVPK
;
A
#
# COMPACT_ATOMS: atom_id res chain seq x y z
N HIS A 1 -14.53 -23.56 4.17
CA HIS A 1 -14.75 -24.01 2.78
C HIS A 1 -13.41 -24.28 2.08
N ALA A 2 -13.42 -25.16 1.06
CA ALA A 2 -12.20 -25.40 0.29
C ALA A 2 -11.82 -24.14 -0.52
N PRO A 3 -10.54 -23.70 -0.53
CA PRO A 3 -10.15 -22.38 -1.05
C PRO A 3 -10.37 -22.17 -2.56
N PHE A 4 -10.58 -23.26 -3.31
CA PHE A 4 -10.81 -23.22 -4.76
C PHE A 4 -12.19 -23.79 -5.15
N SER A 5 -13.11 -23.90 -4.20
CA SER A 5 -14.46 -24.46 -4.47
C SER A 5 -15.41 -23.46 -5.11
N GLY A 6 -15.21 -22.15 -4.92
CA GLY A 6 -16.15 -21.12 -5.34
C GLY A 6 -17.52 -21.27 -4.65
N THR A 7 -17.54 -21.77 -3.43
CA THR A 7 -18.78 -22.04 -2.70
C THR A 7 -19.50 -20.73 -2.41
N VAL A 8 -20.79 -20.68 -2.76
CA VAL A 8 -21.68 -19.59 -2.35
C VAL A 8 -22.61 -20.12 -1.27
N ALA A 9 -22.48 -19.61 -0.06
CA ALA A 9 -23.30 -20.03 1.09
C ALA A 9 -23.48 -18.87 2.07
N ASP A 10 -24.64 -18.79 2.68
CA ASP A 10 -24.98 -17.80 3.72
C ASP A 10 -24.74 -16.32 3.30
N GLY A 11 -24.95 -16.01 2.01
CA GLY A 11 -24.74 -14.67 1.48
C GLY A 11 -23.25 -14.31 1.23
N ILE A 12 -22.37 -15.32 1.22
CA ILE A 12 -20.92 -15.17 1.11
C ILE A 12 -20.39 -16.01 -0.05
N ILE A 13 -19.44 -15.48 -0.80
CA ILE A 13 -18.67 -16.16 -1.84
C ILE A 13 -17.30 -16.50 -1.24
N TRP A 14 -17.03 -17.80 -1.05
CA TRP A 14 -15.83 -18.32 -0.43
C TRP A 14 -14.79 -18.72 -1.47
N GLY A 15 -13.57 -18.25 -1.31
CA GLY A 15 -12.46 -18.66 -2.17
C GLY A 15 -11.21 -17.82 -2.03
N ARG A 16 -10.06 -18.41 -2.32
CA ARG A 16 -8.79 -17.69 -2.45
C ARG A 16 -8.88 -16.70 -3.61
N GLY A 17 -8.55 -15.41 -3.35
CA GLY A 17 -8.72 -14.32 -4.30
C GLY A 17 -10.16 -13.84 -4.44
N ALA A 18 -11.08 -14.25 -3.54
CA ALA A 18 -12.47 -13.78 -3.57
C ALA A 18 -12.57 -12.29 -3.22
N ILE A 19 -11.65 -11.76 -2.43
CA ILE A 19 -11.55 -10.34 -2.10
C ILE A 19 -10.33 -9.70 -2.74
N ASP A 20 -9.23 -10.43 -2.89
CA ASP A 20 -7.94 -9.95 -3.38
C ASP A 20 -7.44 -10.86 -4.52
N ASP A 21 -7.76 -10.54 -5.81
CA ASP A 21 -8.69 -9.49 -6.27
C ASP A 21 -9.56 -9.95 -7.47
N LYS A 22 -9.98 -11.23 -7.48
CA LYS A 22 -10.86 -11.76 -8.54
C LYS A 22 -12.25 -11.14 -8.54
N SER A 23 -12.70 -10.63 -7.38
CA SER A 23 -14.00 -9.94 -7.29
C SER A 23 -14.01 -8.68 -8.14
N THR A 24 -12.93 -7.89 -8.14
CA THR A 24 -12.83 -6.69 -8.95
C THR A 24 -12.75 -7.02 -10.43
N VAL A 25 -11.95 -8.04 -10.82
CA VAL A 25 -11.91 -8.51 -12.21
C VAL A 25 -13.31 -8.85 -12.71
N MET A 26 -14.06 -9.64 -11.95
CA MET A 26 -15.42 -10.04 -12.31
C MET A 26 -16.39 -8.87 -12.27
N ALA A 27 -16.33 -8.01 -11.25
CA ALA A 27 -17.21 -6.85 -11.14
C ALA A 27 -17.01 -5.86 -12.30
N LEU A 28 -15.76 -5.64 -12.74
CA LEU A 28 -15.45 -4.82 -13.93
C LEU A 28 -16.05 -5.43 -15.21
N MET A 29 -15.92 -6.74 -15.39
CA MET A 29 -16.45 -7.44 -16.58
C MET A 29 -17.98 -7.40 -16.61
N GLU A 30 -18.64 -7.64 -15.47
CA GLU A 30 -20.10 -7.55 -15.37
C GLU A 30 -20.60 -6.11 -15.55
N ALA A 31 -19.94 -5.13 -14.94
CA ALA A 31 -20.26 -3.72 -15.11
C ALA A 31 -20.15 -3.29 -16.59
N MET A 32 -19.11 -3.74 -17.29
CA MET A 32 -18.93 -3.45 -18.71
C MET A 32 -19.99 -4.13 -19.57
N GLU A 33 -20.35 -5.38 -19.28
CA GLU A 33 -21.41 -6.10 -19.99
C GLU A 33 -22.77 -5.39 -19.82
N ILE A 34 -23.09 -4.93 -18.60
CA ILE A 34 -24.31 -4.15 -18.33
C ILE A 34 -24.29 -2.86 -19.16
N THR A 35 -23.18 -2.13 -19.15
CA THR A 35 -23.04 -0.87 -19.88
C THR A 35 -23.23 -1.06 -21.38
N LEU A 36 -22.63 -2.09 -21.98
CA LEU A 36 -22.74 -2.38 -23.41
C LEU A 36 -24.17 -2.84 -23.82
N LYS A 37 -24.91 -3.50 -22.93
CA LYS A 37 -26.31 -3.90 -23.19
C LYS A 37 -27.25 -2.69 -23.37
N HIS A 38 -26.89 -1.54 -22.84
CA HIS A 38 -27.64 -0.29 -23.07
C HIS A 38 -27.42 0.31 -24.47
N GLY A 39 -26.49 -0.23 -25.26
CA GLY A 39 -26.28 0.13 -26.67
C GLY A 39 -25.55 1.46 -26.87
N GLU A 40 -25.00 2.05 -25.84
CA GLU A 40 -24.22 3.27 -25.93
C GLU A 40 -22.74 2.95 -26.29
N ALA A 41 -22.14 3.80 -27.12
CA ALA A 41 -20.72 3.72 -27.43
C ALA A 41 -19.90 4.61 -26.50
N PRO A 42 -18.77 4.15 -25.97
CA PRO A 42 -17.92 5.01 -25.14
C PRO A 42 -17.34 6.15 -25.96
N LYS A 43 -17.29 7.34 -25.38
CA LYS A 43 -16.70 8.56 -25.95
C LYS A 43 -15.19 8.65 -25.69
N ARG A 44 -14.71 7.88 -24.71
CA ARG A 44 -13.30 7.72 -24.37
C ARG A 44 -12.93 6.26 -24.35
N THR A 45 -11.70 5.97 -24.69
CA THR A 45 -11.19 4.60 -24.64
C THR A 45 -11.00 4.14 -23.19
N LEU A 46 -11.55 2.98 -22.89
CA LEU A 46 -11.34 2.26 -21.62
C LEU A 46 -10.36 1.12 -21.87
N TYR A 47 -9.41 0.95 -20.97
CA TYR A 47 -8.48 -0.16 -20.96
C TYR A 47 -8.66 -0.94 -19.67
N PHE A 48 -8.78 -2.26 -19.77
CA PHE A 48 -8.76 -3.18 -18.65
C PHE A 48 -7.44 -3.94 -18.71
N ALA A 49 -6.61 -3.76 -17.68
CA ALA A 49 -5.30 -4.39 -17.57
C ALA A 49 -5.33 -5.40 -16.41
N PHE A 50 -5.21 -6.67 -16.71
CA PHE A 50 -5.22 -7.75 -15.73
C PHE A 50 -3.84 -8.40 -15.69
N GLY A 51 -3.11 -8.17 -14.59
CA GLY A 51 -1.85 -8.84 -14.28
C GLY A 51 -2.10 -10.25 -13.72
N HIS A 52 -1.06 -11.09 -13.70
CA HIS A 52 -1.14 -12.45 -13.16
C HIS A 52 -0.11 -12.72 -12.05
N ASP A 53 0.72 -11.73 -11.73
CA ASP A 53 1.85 -11.86 -10.81
C ASP A 53 1.98 -10.66 -9.84
N GLU A 54 0.84 -10.01 -9.51
CA GLU A 54 0.80 -8.85 -8.63
C GLU A 54 1.47 -9.16 -7.28
N GLU A 55 1.12 -10.28 -6.64
CA GLU A 55 1.60 -10.77 -5.33
C GLU A 55 3.14 -10.94 -5.24
N ILE A 56 3.81 -10.93 -6.37
CA ILE A 56 5.27 -10.99 -6.49
C ILE A 56 5.86 -9.78 -7.24
N GLY A 57 5.09 -8.68 -7.35
CA GLY A 57 5.52 -7.38 -7.85
C GLY A 57 5.29 -7.13 -9.34
N GLY A 58 4.39 -7.86 -10.02
CA GLY A 58 3.84 -7.55 -11.34
C GLY A 58 4.83 -7.47 -12.50
N SER A 59 6.03 -8.05 -12.35
CA SER A 59 7.13 -7.85 -13.30
C SER A 59 6.91 -8.49 -14.68
N GLN A 60 6.08 -9.52 -14.77
CA GLN A 60 5.73 -10.24 -16.01
C GLN A 60 4.30 -9.94 -16.48
N GLY A 61 3.45 -9.40 -15.59
CA GLY A 61 2.07 -8.96 -15.85
C GLY A 61 2.00 -7.46 -16.09
N ALA A 62 1.63 -6.70 -15.06
CA ALA A 62 1.33 -5.27 -15.15
C ALA A 62 2.48 -4.44 -15.74
N LYS A 63 3.72 -4.73 -15.37
CA LYS A 63 4.89 -4.06 -15.94
C LYS A 63 4.97 -4.24 -17.47
N LYS A 64 4.72 -5.45 -17.97
CA LYS A 64 4.73 -5.71 -19.42
C LYS A 64 3.57 -5.05 -20.13
N ILE A 65 2.40 -4.97 -19.48
CA ILE A 65 1.25 -4.25 -20.00
C ILE A 65 1.56 -2.75 -20.09
N ALA A 66 2.14 -2.16 -19.02
CA ALA A 66 2.53 -0.75 -19.01
C ALA A 66 3.59 -0.43 -20.07
N GLU A 67 4.63 -1.28 -20.22
CA GLU A 67 5.65 -1.16 -21.28
C GLU A 67 5.01 -1.20 -22.68
N TYR A 68 4.02 -2.07 -22.91
CA TYR A 68 3.28 -2.13 -24.15
C TYR A 68 2.51 -0.84 -24.44
N PHE A 69 1.77 -0.29 -23.46
CA PHE A 69 1.07 0.97 -23.63
C PHE A 69 2.01 2.13 -23.88
N GLN A 70 3.15 2.18 -23.21
CA GLN A 70 4.17 3.19 -23.45
C GLN A 70 4.71 3.13 -24.90
N GLN A 71 4.98 1.93 -25.41
CA GLN A 71 5.41 1.74 -26.81
C GLN A 71 4.35 2.16 -27.83
N GLN A 72 3.07 2.07 -27.48
CA GLN A 72 1.96 2.53 -28.31
C GLN A 72 1.69 4.04 -28.16
N GLY A 73 2.43 4.74 -27.30
CA GLY A 73 2.22 6.17 -27.03
C GLY A 73 0.92 6.47 -26.30
N VAL A 74 0.36 5.51 -25.57
CA VAL A 74 -0.86 5.70 -24.78
C VAL A 74 -0.54 6.54 -23.53
N ASN A 75 -1.39 7.53 -23.27
CA ASN A 75 -1.40 8.28 -22.01
C ASN A 75 -2.81 8.19 -21.43
N PHE A 76 -2.89 7.88 -20.13
CA PHE A 76 -4.16 7.76 -19.42
C PHE A 76 -4.58 9.07 -18.76
N GLU A 77 -5.87 9.35 -18.73
CA GLU A 77 -6.46 10.42 -17.90
C GLU A 77 -6.27 10.07 -16.42
N PHE A 78 -6.55 8.82 -16.06
CA PHE A 78 -6.24 8.25 -14.75
C PHE A 78 -6.18 6.72 -14.83
N VAL A 79 -5.59 6.12 -13.81
CA VAL A 79 -5.59 4.68 -13.54
C VAL A 79 -6.23 4.45 -12.19
N LEU A 80 -7.08 3.44 -12.08
CA LEU A 80 -7.64 2.95 -10.83
C LEU A 80 -7.25 1.48 -10.64
N ASP A 81 -6.70 1.17 -9.48
CA ASP A 81 -6.27 -0.15 -9.06
C ASP A 81 -6.81 -0.45 -7.65
N GLU A 82 -6.49 -1.60 -7.10
CA GLU A 82 -6.82 -2.01 -5.73
C GLU A 82 -6.03 -1.24 -4.66
N GLY A 83 -6.27 -1.51 -3.37
CA GLY A 83 -5.45 -1.06 -2.24
C GLY A 83 -6.09 -0.02 -1.31
N GLY A 84 -7.18 0.62 -1.69
CA GLY A 84 -8.06 1.40 -0.82
C GLY A 84 -9.44 0.74 -0.69
N LEU A 85 -10.19 1.04 0.36
CA LEU A 85 -11.50 0.43 0.63
C LEU A 85 -12.32 1.26 1.63
N ILE A 86 -13.49 0.79 2.02
CA ILE A 86 -14.31 1.39 3.07
C ILE A 86 -14.04 0.67 4.39
N THR A 87 -13.55 1.40 5.39
CA THR A 87 -13.33 0.89 6.76
C THR A 87 -14.50 1.24 7.65
N GLU A 88 -14.97 0.27 8.44
CA GLU A 88 -16.03 0.43 9.44
C GLU A 88 -15.45 0.10 10.82
N ASP A 89 -15.61 0.99 11.79
CA ASP A 89 -15.15 0.80 13.18
C ASP A 89 -13.65 0.43 13.33
N ILE A 90 -12.82 0.74 12.32
CA ILE A 90 -11.37 0.46 12.34
C ILE A 90 -10.57 1.67 12.85
N THR A 91 -11.10 2.87 12.68
CA THR A 91 -10.45 4.11 13.13
C THR A 91 -11.30 4.82 14.20
N SER A 92 -10.65 5.43 15.16
CA SER A 92 -11.29 6.26 16.19
C SER A 92 -11.35 7.75 15.83
N ILE A 93 -10.95 8.13 14.61
CA ILE A 93 -10.87 9.52 14.17
C ILE A 93 -12.27 10.09 13.91
N VAL A 94 -13.15 9.27 13.36
CA VAL A 94 -14.54 9.56 13.01
C VAL A 94 -15.41 8.36 13.34
N ASP A 95 -16.69 8.61 13.64
CA ASP A 95 -17.66 7.55 13.93
C ASP A 95 -18.27 6.94 12.64
N GLN A 96 -18.21 7.68 11.53
CA GLN A 96 -18.73 7.21 10.24
C GLN A 96 -17.76 6.25 9.56
N PRO A 97 -18.26 5.33 8.70
CA PRO A 97 -17.41 4.59 7.80
C PRO A 97 -16.51 5.50 6.97
N LEU A 98 -15.28 5.07 6.71
CA LEU A 98 -14.29 5.87 6.01
C LEU A 98 -13.84 5.17 4.73
N ALA A 99 -14.22 5.72 3.58
CA ALA A 99 -13.72 5.31 2.28
C ALA A 99 -12.36 5.99 2.02
N ILE A 100 -11.30 5.19 2.00
CA ILE A 100 -9.93 5.65 1.78
C ILE A 100 -9.50 5.40 0.34
N ILE A 101 -9.25 6.48 -0.40
CA ILE A 101 -8.73 6.41 -1.76
C ILE A 101 -7.20 6.52 -1.70
N GLY A 102 -6.50 5.47 -2.11
CA GLY A 102 -5.05 5.48 -2.19
C GLY A 102 -4.56 6.48 -3.25
N ILE A 103 -3.77 7.47 -2.83
CA ILE A 103 -3.17 8.49 -3.71
C ILE A 103 -1.67 8.28 -3.91
N ALA A 104 -1.07 7.44 -3.11
CA ALA A 104 0.35 7.06 -3.19
C ALA A 104 0.58 5.72 -2.47
N GLU A 105 1.70 5.09 -2.77
CA GLU A 105 2.18 3.86 -2.13
C GLU A 105 3.57 4.05 -1.55
N LYS A 106 3.83 3.35 -0.46
CA LYS A 106 5.19 3.26 0.09
C LYS A 106 6.09 2.43 -0.81
N GLY A 107 7.35 2.85 -0.91
CA GLY A 107 8.38 2.05 -1.53
C GLY A 107 8.77 0.84 -0.68
N PHE A 108 9.56 -0.03 -1.28
CA PHE A 108 10.04 -1.26 -0.66
C PHE A 108 11.54 -1.40 -0.90
N MET A 109 12.28 -1.89 0.08
CA MET A 109 13.69 -2.20 -0.07
C MET A 109 14.14 -3.24 0.94
N ASN A 110 14.93 -4.20 0.49
CA ASN A 110 15.68 -5.10 1.36
C ASN A 110 17.17 -4.77 1.30
N ILE A 111 17.78 -4.60 2.46
CA ILE A 111 19.24 -4.50 2.59
C ILE A 111 19.74 -5.73 3.35
N ARG A 112 20.68 -6.47 2.76
CA ARG A 112 21.44 -7.48 3.49
C ARG A 112 22.68 -6.81 4.08
N LEU A 113 22.74 -6.78 5.41
CA LEU A 113 23.94 -6.42 6.18
C LEU A 113 24.82 -7.65 6.30
N ILE A 114 26.11 -7.50 6.03
CA ILE A 114 27.05 -8.63 6.04
C ILE A 114 28.28 -8.24 6.87
N ALA A 115 28.60 -9.11 7.83
CA ALA A 115 29.85 -9.05 8.60
C ALA A 115 30.72 -10.28 8.27
N GLU A 116 31.86 -10.05 7.64
CA GLU A 116 32.84 -11.09 7.33
C GLU A 116 34.02 -11.04 8.29
N ARG A 117 34.38 -12.17 8.88
CA ARG A 117 35.48 -12.31 9.84
C ARG A 117 36.12 -13.68 9.70
N PRO A 118 37.38 -13.85 10.08
CA PRO A 118 37.96 -15.18 10.17
C PRO A 118 37.12 -16.09 11.07
N GLY A 119 36.77 -17.26 10.56
CA GLY A 119 36.11 -18.30 11.36
C GLY A 119 37.06 -18.90 12.39
N GLY A 120 36.52 -19.73 13.26
CA GLY A 120 37.37 -20.40 14.26
C GLY A 120 36.57 -21.18 15.31
N HIS A 121 37.28 -21.69 16.29
CA HIS A 121 36.68 -22.42 17.41
C HIS A 121 36.12 -21.41 18.44
N SER A 122 34.94 -21.67 18.99
CA SER A 122 34.26 -20.73 19.92
C SER A 122 35.01 -20.60 21.28
N SER A 123 35.95 -21.49 21.62
CA SER A 123 36.72 -21.40 22.89
C SER A 123 37.78 -20.31 22.89
N THR A 124 38.18 -19.81 21.72
CA THR A 124 39.18 -18.76 21.56
C THR A 124 38.63 -17.63 20.65
N PRO A 125 37.58 -16.92 21.10
CA PRO A 125 36.91 -15.93 20.26
C PRO A 125 37.77 -14.68 20.12
N PRO A 126 37.72 -13.98 18.95
CA PRO A 126 38.25 -12.64 18.83
C PRO A 126 37.44 -11.68 19.68
N GLU A 127 37.96 -10.47 19.92
CA GLU A 127 37.26 -9.41 20.66
C GLU A 127 35.87 -9.09 20.07
N ASN A 128 35.77 -9.08 18.73
CA ASN A 128 34.53 -8.86 18.00
C ASN A 128 34.27 -9.97 16.99
N THR A 129 33.27 -10.78 17.23
CA THR A 129 32.80 -11.80 16.29
C THR A 129 31.93 -11.20 15.20
N GLY A 130 31.81 -11.88 14.04
CA GLY A 130 30.91 -11.45 12.97
C GLY A 130 29.46 -11.26 13.43
N PRO A 131 28.84 -12.23 14.15
CA PRO A 131 27.51 -12.07 14.74
C PRO A 131 27.41 -10.89 15.72
N GLY A 132 28.45 -10.62 16.53
CA GLY A 132 28.45 -9.49 17.46
C GLY A 132 28.48 -8.12 16.77
N ILE A 133 29.27 -7.98 15.70
CA ILE A 133 29.30 -6.78 14.88
C ILE A 133 27.94 -6.56 14.21
N LEU A 134 27.35 -7.63 13.64
CA LEU A 134 26.05 -7.57 13.00
C LEU A 134 24.92 -7.16 13.98
N ALA A 135 24.94 -7.73 15.18
CA ALA A 135 23.98 -7.38 16.23
C ALA A 135 24.05 -5.90 16.62
N GLN A 136 25.27 -5.35 16.75
CA GLN A 136 25.45 -3.92 17.01
C GLN A 136 24.87 -3.05 15.88
N ALA A 137 25.04 -3.44 14.62
CA ALA A 137 24.47 -2.73 13.47
C ALA A 137 22.94 -2.71 13.51
N ILE A 138 22.32 -3.86 13.82
CA ILE A 138 20.87 -3.99 13.95
C ILE A 138 20.35 -3.10 15.10
N VAL A 139 20.97 -3.15 16.27
CA VAL A 139 20.59 -2.34 17.43
C VAL A 139 20.66 -0.84 17.09
N LYS A 140 21.71 -0.39 16.39
CA LYS A 140 21.82 1.01 15.94
C LYS A 140 20.63 1.39 15.05
N LEU A 141 20.22 0.55 14.09
CA LEU A 141 19.09 0.83 13.22
C LEU A 141 17.75 0.84 13.98
N GLU A 142 17.57 -0.05 14.94
CA GLU A 142 16.35 -0.08 15.74
C GLU A 142 16.22 1.11 16.71
N GLN A 143 17.33 1.63 17.21
CA GLN A 143 17.36 2.80 18.09
C GLN A 143 17.25 4.13 17.33
N ASN A 144 17.65 4.16 16.06
CA ASN A 144 17.64 5.36 15.23
C ASN A 144 16.61 5.17 14.10
N LYS A 145 15.34 5.41 14.43
CA LYS A 145 14.25 5.33 13.46
C LYS A 145 14.29 6.53 12.50
N PHE A 146 13.77 6.34 11.28
CA PHE A 146 13.64 7.44 10.33
C PHE A 146 12.79 8.58 10.89
N PRO A 147 13.05 9.82 10.47
CA PRO A 147 12.22 10.97 10.84
C PRO A 147 10.75 10.73 10.48
N ALA A 148 9.86 11.26 11.30
CA ALA A 148 8.43 11.19 11.04
C ALA A 148 7.90 12.50 10.47
N THR A 149 6.88 12.42 9.61
CA THR A 149 6.14 13.56 9.07
C THR A 149 4.67 13.20 8.92
N ALA A 150 3.78 14.13 9.25
CA ALA A 150 2.34 13.95 9.06
C ALA A 150 1.85 14.40 7.67
N LYS A 151 2.75 14.76 6.75
CA LYS A 151 2.43 15.37 5.44
C LYS A 151 1.31 14.65 4.69
N TYR A 152 1.33 13.32 4.63
CA TYR A 152 0.34 12.53 3.88
C TYR A 152 -0.91 12.25 4.70
N THR A 153 -0.75 12.03 5.99
CA THR A 153 -1.86 11.83 6.93
C THR A 153 -2.69 13.10 7.10
N ASN A 154 -2.04 14.26 7.03
CA ASN A 154 -2.72 15.55 7.06
C ASN A 154 -3.75 15.71 5.93
N LEU A 155 -3.51 15.13 4.75
CA LEU A 155 -4.49 15.14 3.66
C LEU A 155 -5.78 14.36 4.04
N THR A 156 -5.62 13.25 4.75
CA THR A 156 -6.77 12.50 5.31
C THR A 156 -7.50 13.34 6.36
N PHE A 157 -6.75 13.96 7.28
CA PHE A 157 -7.31 14.79 8.35
C PHE A 157 -8.06 16.02 7.81
N ASP A 158 -7.55 16.66 6.75
CA ASP A 158 -8.24 17.77 6.09
C ASP A 158 -9.61 17.34 5.53
N ALA A 159 -9.70 16.11 5.01
CA ALA A 159 -10.94 15.59 4.44
C ALA A 159 -11.99 15.24 5.51
N VAL A 160 -11.57 14.73 6.69
CA VAL A 160 -12.50 14.21 7.71
C VAL A 160 -12.62 15.07 8.96
N GLY A 161 -11.72 16.00 9.19
CA GLY A 161 -11.61 16.75 10.44
C GLY A 161 -12.89 17.50 10.83
N SER A 162 -13.72 17.96 9.89
CA SER A 162 -15.00 18.60 10.16
C SER A 162 -16.04 17.66 10.77
N HIS A 163 -15.84 16.34 10.68
CA HIS A 163 -16.74 15.29 11.17
C HIS A 163 -16.31 14.71 12.53
N SER A 164 -15.13 15.10 13.02
CA SER A 164 -14.60 14.67 14.31
C SER A 164 -15.17 15.46 15.49
N ASP A 165 -14.91 15.02 16.71
CA ASP A 165 -15.22 15.75 17.94
C ASP A 165 -14.49 17.11 17.99
N LEU A 166 -14.93 18.00 18.92
CA LEU A 166 -14.40 19.37 18.97
C LEU A 166 -12.89 19.43 19.22
N THR A 167 -12.34 18.53 20.02
CA THR A 167 -10.90 18.51 20.35
C THR A 167 -10.10 18.07 19.15
N THR A 168 -10.49 16.98 18.54
CA THR A 168 -9.87 16.42 17.32
C THR A 168 -9.97 17.41 16.17
N ARG A 169 -11.13 18.04 15.98
CA ARG A 169 -11.33 19.11 15.00
C ARG A 169 -10.39 20.29 15.21
N PHE A 170 -10.21 20.75 16.45
CA PHE A 170 -9.28 21.83 16.78
C PHE A 170 -7.83 21.43 16.41
N VAL A 171 -7.40 20.24 16.77
CA VAL A 171 -6.07 19.71 16.45
C VAL A 171 -5.86 19.65 14.96
N MET A 172 -6.82 19.07 14.21
CA MET A 172 -6.74 18.92 12.76
C MET A 172 -6.82 20.25 12.00
N ALA A 173 -7.60 21.21 12.47
CA ALA A 173 -7.69 22.54 11.84
C ALA A 173 -6.44 23.42 12.07
N ASN A 174 -5.60 23.08 13.06
CA ASN A 174 -4.39 23.83 13.39
C ASN A 174 -3.11 23.00 13.23
N GLN A 175 -3.05 22.17 12.19
CA GLN A 175 -1.93 21.23 11.94
C GLN A 175 -0.56 21.94 11.97
N TRP A 176 -0.47 23.17 11.47
CA TRP A 176 0.75 23.98 11.49
C TRP A 176 1.33 24.19 12.91
N LEU A 177 0.48 24.12 13.94
CA LEU A 177 0.85 24.24 15.37
C LEU A 177 0.91 22.87 16.05
N THR A 178 0.01 21.98 15.67
CA THR A 178 -0.26 20.71 16.38
C THR A 178 0.43 19.49 15.75
N GLU A 179 1.13 19.66 14.62
CA GLU A 179 1.82 18.54 13.93
C GLU A 179 2.74 17.73 14.86
N PRO A 180 3.55 18.32 15.77
CA PRO A 180 4.35 17.52 16.69
C PRO A 180 3.53 16.64 17.63
N LEU A 181 2.34 17.12 18.05
CA LEU A 181 1.40 16.34 18.88
C LEU A 181 0.78 15.20 18.06
N ILE A 182 0.35 15.48 16.83
CA ILE A 182 -0.20 14.49 15.90
C ILE A 182 0.83 13.37 15.67
N ILE A 183 2.07 13.73 15.31
CA ILE A 183 3.14 12.76 15.09
C ILE A 183 3.41 11.97 16.37
N SER A 184 3.49 12.61 17.55
CA SER A 184 3.72 11.92 18.81
C SER A 184 2.63 10.89 19.10
N GLN A 185 1.37 11.25 18.86
CA GLN A 185 0.24 10.33 19.06
C GLN A 185 0.28 9.16 18.07
N MET A 186 0.57 9.44 16.78
CA MET A 186 0.66 8.41 15.74
C MET A 186 1.82 7.43 15.96
N LEU A 187 2.89 7.87 16.61
CA LEU A 187 4.04 7.02 16.93
C LEU A 187 3.78 6.02 18.06
N ASN A 188 2.68 6.13 18.81
CA ASN A 188 2.34 5.23 19.91
C ASN A 188 1.81 3.87 19.43
N GLU A 189 1.30 3.78 18.20
CA GLU A 189 0.77 2.55 17.63
C GLU A 189 1.51 2.16 16.35
N GLN A 190 1.69 0.86 16.11
CA GLN A 190 2.52 0.34 15.01
C GLN A 190 1.95 0.72 13.62
N THR A 191 0.65 0.61 13.46
CA THR A 191 -0.04 0.91 12.19
C THR A 191 0.03 2.39 11.84
N THR A 192 -0.27 3.27 12.79
CA THR A 192 -0.22 4.73 12.58
C THR A 192 1.22 5.24 12.47
N ALA A 193 2.18 4.65 13.22
CA ALA A 193 3.60 4.97 13.07
C ALA A 193 4.13 4.64 11.67
N ALA A 194 3.63 3.56 11.05
CA ALA A 194 3.98 3.20 9.68
C ALA A 194 3.48 4.23 8.65
N ALA A 195 2.39 4.95 8.93
CA ALA A 195 1.85 5.97 8.03
C ALA A 195 2.67 7.27 8.01
N VAL A 196 3.47 7.54 9.05
CA VAL A 196 4.18 8.81 9.22
C VAL A 196 5.70 8.72 9.05
N ARG A 197 6.28 7.53 8.84
CA ARG A 197 7.73 7.36 8.62
C ARG A 197 8.09 6.18 7.75
N THR A 198 9.28 6.20 7.19
CA THR A 198 9.91 4.99 6.64
C THR A 198 10.15 3.99 7.77
N THR A 199 9.67 2.75 7.60
CA THR A 199 9.80 1.71 8.62
C THR A 199 11.05 0.87 8.41
N THR A 200 11.60 0.33 9.50
CA THR A 200 12.78 -0.53 9.55
C THR A 200 12.43 -1.79 10.29
N ALA A 201 12.64 -2.96 9.69
CA ALA A 201 12.40 -4.25 10.31
C ALA A 201 13.50 -5.26 9.97
N ALA A 202 14.26 -5.72 10.96
CA ALA A 202 15.17 -6.84 10.78
C ALA A 202 14.36 -8.14 10.72
N THR A 203 14.41 -8.85 9.59
CA THR A 203 13.53 -10.01 9.32
C THR A 203 14.25 -11.34 9.28
N MET A 204 15.51 -11.36 8.86
CA MET A 204 16.29 -12.59 8.75
C MET A 204 17.66 -12.44 9.40
N LEU A 205 18.10 -13.46 10.11
CA LEU A 205 19.42 -13.54 10.74
C LEU A 205 20.09 -14.85 10.36
N LYS A 206 21.35 -14.79 9.94
CA LYS A 206 22.14 -15.97 9.58
C LYS A 206 23.54 -15.87 10.17
N GLY A 207 23.98 -16.93 10.83
CA GLY A 207 25.32 -17.05 11.41
C GLY A 207 25.86 -18.45 11.20
N SER A 208 26.47 -19.04 12.27
CA SER A 208 26.95 -20.41 12.21
C SER A 208 25.83 -21.44 12.25
N SER A 209 26.03 -22.58 11.61
CA SER A 209 25.17 -23.77 11.72
C SER A 209 25.47 -24.65 12.92
N LYS A 210 26.57 -24.40 13.67
CA LYS A 210 27.00 -25.15 14.85
C LYS A 210 27.36 -24.20 15.99
N SER A 211 27.03 -24.59 17.20
CA SER A 211 27.23 -23.80 18.42
C SER A 211 28.68 -23.53 18.80
N ASN A 212 29.60 -24.37 18.38
CA ASN A 212 31.03 -24.30 18.72
C ASN A 212 31.93 -23.77 17.60
N ILE A 213 31.36 -23.20 16.53
CA ILE A 213 32.09 -22.63 15.38
C ILE A 213 31.74 -21.15 15.21
N LEU A 214 32.75 -20.31 15.09
CA LEU A 214 32.59 -18.92 14.68
C LEU A 214 32.41 -18.87 13.15
N PRO A 215 31.33 -18.25 12.64
CA PRO A 215 31.09 -18.19 11.21
C PRO A 215 32.07 -17.21 10.53
N THR A 216 32.46 -17.53 9.30
CA THR A 216 33.24 -16.63 8.46
C THR A 216 32.39 -15.48 7.91
N LYS A 217 31.05 -15.68 7.83
CA LYS A 217 30.09 -14.72 7.35
C LYS A 217 28.83 -14.75 8.23
N ALA A 218 28.45 -13.63 8.80
CA ALA A 218 27.16 -13.42 9.43
C ALA A 218 26.37 -12.39 8.60
N SER A 219 25.06 -12.58 8.47
CA SER A 219 24.24 -11.65 7.71
C SER A 219 22.86 -11.46 8.32
N ALA A 220 22.27 -10.29 8.10
CA ALA A 220 20.89 -9.96 8.42
C ALA A 220 20.21 -9.35 7.22
N VAL A 221 18.93 -9.60 7.03
CA VAL A 221 18.09 -8.84 6.10
C VAL A 221 17.27 -7.85 6.90
N VAL A 222 17.34 -6.59 6.48
CA VAL A 222 16.54 -5.51 7.01
C VAL A 222 15.61 -5.02 5.92
N ASN A 223 14.32 -5.08 6.18
CA ASN A 223 13.26 -4.61 5.29
C ASN A 223 12.90 -3.16 5.61
N PHE A 224 12.68 -2.37 4.57
CA PHE A 224 12.23 -0.99 4.66
C PHE A 224 10.96 -0.82 3.84
N ARG A 225 9.99 -0.08 4.40
CA ARG A 225 8.84 0.47 3.69
C ARG A 225 9.01 1.97 3.62
N ILE A 226 9.33 2.47 2.44
CA ILE A 226 9.85 3.82 2.20
C ILE A 226 8.69 4.80 2.03
N LEU A 227 8.74 5.91 2.76
CA LEU A 227 7.73 6.96 2.68
C LEU A 227 7.91 7.78 1.38
N PRO A 228 6.84 8.18 0.66
CA PRO A 228 6.97 9.10 -0.46
C PRO A 228 7.74 10.37 -0.09
N GLY A 229 8.63 10.80 -0.98
CA GLY A 229 9.58 11.89 -0.72
C GLY A 229 10.98 11.43 -0.32
N GLU A 230 11.14 10.17 0.07
CA GLU A 230 12.43 9.48 0.18
C GLU A 230 12.63 8.56 -1.03
N THR A 231 13.85 8.06 -1.22
CA THR A 231 14.21 7.11 -2.29
C THR A 231 14.99 5.94 -1.70
N THR A 232 15.14 4.87 -2.46
CA THR A 232 15.99 3.73 -2.06
C THR A 232 17.42 4.18 -1.78
N ASP A 233 17.96 5.13 -2.55
CA ASP A 233 19.30 5.70 -2.34
C ASP A 233 19.39 6.46 -1.02
N THR A 234 18.42 7.35 -0.72
CA THR A 234 18.43 8.12 0.54
C THR A 234 18.29 7.20 1.76
N VAL A 235 17.52 6.13 1.65
CA VAL A 235 17.41 5.11 2.70
C VAL A 235 18.74 4.39 2.91
N LEU A 236 19.43 3.99 1.83
CA LEU A 236 20.73 3.33 1.93
C LEU A 236 21.78 4.25 2.57
N GLU A 237 21.82 5.52 2.19
CA GLU A 237 22.70 6.51 2.78
C GLU A 237 22.43 6.71 4.27
N TYR A 238 21.15 6.82 4.66
CA TYR A 238 20.76 6.91 6.07
C TYR A 238 21.23 5.68 6.86
N VAL A 239 20.97 4.47 6.35
CA VAL A 239 21.40 3.21 6.96
C VAL A 239 22.92 3.17 7.17
N LYS A 240 23.69 3.55 6.14
CA LYS A 240 25.16 3.62 6.24
C LYS A 240 25.62 4.62 7.29
N SER A 241 25.00 5.80 7.34
CA SER A 241 25.34 6.85 8.30
C SER A 241 25.08 6.44 9.76
N ILE A 242 23.97 5.71 10.00
CA ILE A 242 23.60 5.23 11.34
C ILE A 242 24.52 4.07 11.78
N ILE A 243 24.76 3.11 10.91
CA ILE A 243 25.62 1.96 11.25
C ILE A 243 27.06 2.45 11.45
N ASN A 244 27.57 3.28 10.55
CA ASN A 244 28.91 3.86 10.59
C ASN A 244 29.97 2.87 11.10
N ASP A 245 30.11 1.73 10.38
CA ASP A 245 31.02 0.65 10.72
C ASP A 245 31.55 -0.01 9.44
N ASP A 246 32.83 0.19 9.13
CA ASP A 246 33.48 -0.30 7.90
C ASP A 246 33.58 -1.84 7.84
N ARG A 247 33.27 -2.52 8.93
CA ARG A 247 33.23 -3.99 9.01
C ARG A 247 31.92 -4.58 8.48
N ILE A 248 30.93 -3.72 8.16
CA ILE A 248 29.63 -4.11 7.58
C ILE A 248 29.65 -3.76 6.10
N SER A 249 29.36 -4.73 5.26
CA SER A 249 29.02 -4.51 3.85
C SER A 249 27.52 -4.62 3.61
N TYR A 250 27.06 -3.97 2.54
CA TYR A 250 25.64 -3.76 2.22
C TYR A 250 25.34 -4.34 0.84
N GLU A 251 24.32 -5.19 0.76
CA GLU A 251 23.80 -5.73 -0.50
C GLU A 251 22.32 -5.34 -0.60
N VAL A 252 21.99 -4.48 -1.54
CA VAL A 252 20.60 -4.09 -1.81
C VAL A 252 19.99 -5.10 -2.77
N PHE A 253 18.78 -5.55 -2.49
CA PHE A 253 18.03 -6.44 -3.38
C PHE A 253 16.52 -6.24 -3.18
N MET A 254 15.75 -6.45 -4.24
CA MET A 254 14.28 -6.22 -4.25
C MET A 254 13.96 -4.81 -3.77
N GLU A 255 14.15 -3.83 -4.63
CA GLU A 255 13.86 -2.43 -4.31
C GLU A 255 12.86 -1.84 -5.29
N THR A 256 11.99 -0.98 -4.76
CA THR A 256 11.05 -0.16 -5.51
C THR A 256 10.92 1.18 -4.80
N ASN A 257 11.12 2.27 -5.53
CA ASN A 257 10.89 3.60 -4.99
C ASN A 257 9.41 3.79 -4.62
N PRO A 258 9.09 4.67 -3.64
CA PRO A 258 7.72 5.09 -3.40
C PRO A 258 7.09 5.63 -4.68
N SER A 259 5.79 5.46 -4.81
CA SER A 259 5.06 6.04 -5.92
C SER A 259 5.03 7.57 -5.87
N LYS A 260 4.77 8.20 -7.01
CA LYS A 260 4.37 9.62 -7.03
C LYS A 260 3.06 9.78 -6.24
N VAL A 261 2.81 11.00 -5.72
CA VAL A 261 1.57 11.33 -5.03
C VAL A 261 0.60 11.94 -6.02
N SER A 262 -0.50 11.25 -6.28
CA SER A 262 -1.55 11.71 -7.20
C SER A 262 -2.39 12.82 -6.61
N SER A 263 -2.85 13.75 -7.45
CA SER A 263 -3.62 14.91 -7.02
C SER A 263 -5.05 14.55 -6.60
N THR A 264 -5.51 15.09 -5.48
CA THR A 264 -6.90 14.99 -5.03
C THR A 264 -7.85 15.94 -5.76
N THR A 265 -7.34 16.80 -6.64
CA THR A 265 -8.14 17.73 -7.45
C THR A 265 -8.28 17.29 -8.91
N SER A 266 -7.65 16.20 -9.33
CA SER A 266 -7.75 15.65 -10.68
C SER A 266 -9.14 15.12 -10.98
N LEU A 267 -9.43 14.93 -12.27
CA LEU A 267 -10.67 14.32 -12.72
C LEU A 267 -10.88 12.93 -12.12
N GLY A 268 -9.87 12.06 -12.17
CA GLY A 268 -9.96 10.68 -11.66
C GLY A 268 -10.36 10.64 -10.19
N TYR A 269 -9.70 11.43 -9.32
CA TYR A 269 -10.06 11.49 -7.90
C TYR A 269 -11.49 11.97 -7.67
N LYS A 270 -11.91 13.04 -8.40
CA LYS A 270 -13.26 13.56 -8.30
C LYS A 270 -14.32 12.54 -8.71
N LEU A 271 -14.12 11.84 -9.84
CA LEU A 271 -15.05 10.82 -10.31
C LEU A 271 -15.16 9.64 -9.32
N ILE A 272 -14.04 9.12 -8.87
CA ILE A 272 -14.00 8.02 -7.88
C ILE A 272 -14.71 8.48 -6.60
N SER A 273 -14.33 9.62 -6.03
CA SER A 273 -14.90 10.17 -4.81
C SER A 273 -16.42 10.45 -4.92
N GLN A 274 -16.88 10.99 -6.05
CA GLN A 274 -18.29 11.23 -6.30
C GLN A 274 -19.04 9.89 -6.39
N THR A 275 -18.54 8.92 -7.13
CA THR A 275 -19.19 7.62 -7.29
C THR A 275 -19.27 6.87 -5.96
N ILE A 276 -18.22 6.92 -5.11
CA ILE A 276 -18.27 6.35 -3.76
C ILE A 276 -19.44 6.95 -2.96
N ARG A 277 -19.61 8.29 -2.96
CA ARG A 277 -20.67 8.98 -2.22
C ARG A 277 -22.08 8.61 -2.68
N GLU A 278 -22.25 8.14 -3.90
CA GLU A 278 -23.56 7.72 -4.43
C GLU A 278 -23.98 6.34 -3.89
N PHE A 279 -23.03 5.44 -3.69
CA PHE A 279 -23.31 4.07 -3.23
C PHE A 279 -23.03 3.85 -1.74
N ALA A 280 -22.14 4.66 -1.13
CA ALA A 280 -21.83 4.64 0.29
C ALA A 280 -22.14 6.02 0.89
N THR A 281 -23.43 6.37 0.95
CA THR A 281 -23.91 7.70 1.40
C THR A 281 -23.60 7.99 2.87
N ASP A 282 -23.34 6.97 3.67
CA ASP A 282 -22.98 7.00 5.08
C ASP A 282 -21.46 7.17 5.29
N ALA A 283 -20.65 6.96 4.25
CA ALA A 283 -19.20 6.99 4.36
C ALA A 283 -18.60 8.37 4.06
N LEU A 284 -17.60 8.76 4.83
CA LEU A 284 -16.70 9.86 4.49
C LEU A 284 -15.67 9.39 3.47
N VAL A 285 -15.25 10.27 2.57
CA VAL A 285 -14.24 9.95 1.56
C VAL A 285 -12.98 10.76 1.82
N ALA A 286 -11.84 10.09 1.95
CA ALA A 286 -10.55 10.71 2.21
C ALA A 286 -9.41 10.12 1.36
N PRO A 287 -8.40 10.94 1.00
CA PRO A 287 -7.18 10.42 0.42
C PRO A 287 -6.35 9.67 1.47
N TYR A 288 -5.59 8.68 1.02
CA TYR A 288 -4.81 7.80 1.90
C TYR A 288 -3.47 7.42 1.28
N LEU A 289 -2.46 7.18 2.13
CA LEU A 289 -1.19 6.57 1.75
C LEU A 289 -1.28 5.06 1.93
N VAL A 290 -1.21 4.30 0.85
CA VAL A 290 -1.21 2.84 0.88
C VAL A 290 0.13 2.32 1.43
N MET A 291 0.06 1.41 2.39
CA MET A 291 1.24 0.87 3.09
C MET A 291 1.95 -0.23 2.29
N GLY A 292 1.23 -0.90 1.40
CA GLY A 292 1.72 -1.91 0.46
C GLY A 292 2.10 -1.31 -0.88
N GLY A 293 2.33 -2.18 -1.86
CA GLY A 293 2.44 -1.84 -3.28
C GLY A 293 1.41 -2.63 -4.05
N THR A 294 1.00 -2.14 -5.20
CA THR A 294 0.09 -2.79 -6.14
C THR A 294 0.67 -2.71 -7.56
N ASP A 295 0.05 -3.38 -8.51
CA ASP A 295 0.41 -3.33 -9.93
C ASP A 295 0.39 -1.90 -10.51
N SER A 296 -0.37 -0.99 -9.91
CA SER A 296 -0.47 0.42 -10.33
C SER A 296 0.86 1.18 -10.33
N THR A 297 1.85 0.72 -9.57
CA THR A 297 3.20 1.31 -9.53
C THR A 297 3.87 1.35 -10.91
N HIS A 298 3.49 0.43 -11.82
CA HIS A 298 4.06 0.34 -13.16
C HIS A 298 3.47 1.36 -14.15
N PHE A 299 2.39 2.07 -13.80
CA PHE A 299 1.66 2.96 -14.71
C PHE A 299 2.01 4.45 -14.56
N TYR A 300 2.89 4.84 -13.65
CA TYR A 300 3.26 6.24 -13.42
C TYR A 300 4.00 6.94 -14.56
N GLU A 301 4.52 6.18 -15.52
CA GLU A 301 5.08 6.75 -16.76
C GLU A 301 4.00 7.10 -17.80
N LEU A 302 2.76 6.65 -17.56
CA LEU A 302 1.61 6.83 -18.46
C LEU A 302 0.62 7.88 -17.95
N THR A 303 0.68 8.24 -16.66
CA THR A 303 -0.13 9.28 -16.03
C THR A 303 0.38 9.64 -14.63
N ASP A 304 0.16 10.87 -14.19
CA ASP A 304 0.37 11.28 -12.80
C ASP A 304 -0.88 11.06 -11.91
N SER A 305 -1.97 10.53 -12.48
CA SER A 305 -3.27 10.33 -11.81
C SER A 305 -3.53 8.85 -11.58
N VAL A 306 -2.87 8.25 -10.59
CA VAL A 306 -2.98 6.81 -10.25
C VAL A 306 -3.62 6.67 -8.87
N TYR A 307 -4.76 5.98 -8.80
CA TYR A 307 -5.56 5.80 -7.59
C TYR A 307 -5.77 4.34 -7.26
N ARG A 308 -6.11 4.04 -6.01
CA ARG A 308 -6.38 2.69 -5.48
C ARG A 308 -7.65 2.73 -4.67
N PHE A 309 -8.63 1.93 -5.09
CA PHE A 309 -9.88 1.82 -4.34
C PHE A 309 -10.70 0.61 -4.80
N LEU A 310 -11.13 -0.16 -3.84
CA LEU A 310 -12.12 -1.23 -3.99
C LEU A 310 -13.42 -0.82 -3.29
N MET A 311 -14.56 -1.00 -3.94
CA MET A 311 -15.86 -0.73 -3.32
C MET A 311 -16.28 -1.87 -2.41
N ILE A 312 -15.49 -2.12 -1.38
CA ILE A 312 -15.64 -3.19 -0.40
C ILE A 312 -15.62 -2.59 1.00
N ARG A 313 -16.51 -3.04 1.88
CA ARG A 313 -16.57 -2.66 3.29
C ARG A 313 -15.88 -3.72 4.14
N LEU A 314 -14.93 -3.30 4.95
CA LEU A 314 -14.26 -4.13 5.95
C LEU A 314 -14.43 -3.54 7.36
N ASN A 315 -14.60 -4.43 8.31
CA ASN A 315 -14.69 -4.12 9.74
C ASN A 315 -13.62 -4.91 10.53
N PRO A 316 -13.49 -4.73 11.86
CA PRO A 316 -12.48 -5.44 12.64
C PRO A 316 -12.51 -6.97 12.56
N ASN A 317 -13.67 -7.56 12.22
CA ASN A 317 -13.80 -9.02 12.08
C ASN A 317 -13.35 -9.52 10.69
N THR A 318 -13.40 -8.67 9.67
CA THR A 318 -13.12 -9.04 8.27
C THR A 318 -11.81 -8.46 7.72
N GLN A 319 -11.20 -7.48 8.38
CA GLN A 319 -9.96 -6.85 7.90
C GLN A 319 -8.76 -7.81 7.74
N ASN A 320 -8.75 -8.95 8.46
CA ASN A 320 -7.65 -9.91 8.44
C ASN A 320 -7.89 -11.10 7.50
N ILE A 321 -8.95 -11.08 6.67
CA ILE A 321 -9.24 -12.18 5.73
C ILE A 321 -8.42 -12.08 4.45
N ILE A 322 -7.97 -10.90 4.08
CA ILE A 322 -7.03 -10.68 2.96
C ILE A 322 -5.74 -11.43 3.29
N HIS A 323 -5.25 -12.26 2.37
CA HIS A 323 -4.14 -13.20 2.56
C HIS A 323 -4.33 -14.21 3.71
N GLY A 324 -5.48 -14.17 4.37
CA GLY A 324 -5.82 -15.02 5.52
C GLY A 324 -6.37 -16.39 5.15
N ILE A 325 -6.78 -17.14 6.18
CA ILE A 325 -7.58 -18.35 6.05
C ILE A 325 -9.04 -17.94 5.87
N ASP A 326 -9.79 -18.74 5.09
CA ASP A 326 -11.22 -18.51 4.84
C ASP A 326 -11.50 -17.15 4.16
N GLU A 327 -10.65 -16.76 3.21
CA GLU A 327 -10.90 -15.58 2.39
C GLU A 327 -12.25 -15.67 1.67
N HIS A 328 -12.98 -14.57 1.72
CA HIS A 328 -14.33 -14.50 1.18
C HIS A 328 -14.77 -13.06 0.94
N ILE A 329 -15.79 -12.88 0.11
CA ILE A 329 -16.49 -11.61 -0.07
C ILE A 329 -18.00 -11.82 0.13
N SER A 330 -18.69 -10.87 0.78
CA SER A 330 -20.14 -10.91 0.83
C SER A 330 -20.76 -10.62 -0.54
N ILE A 331 -21.90 -11.22 -0.83
CA ILE A 331 -22.65 -10.91 -2.06
C ILE A 331 -23.00 -9.42 -2.10
N GLU A 332 -23.27 -8.79 -0.96
CA GLU A 332 -23.56 -7.37 -0.86
C GLU A 332 -22.37 -6.52 -1.34
N ASN A 333 -21.15 -6.78 -0.83
CA ASN A 333 -19.93 -6.11 -1.29
C ASN A 333 -19.67 -6.33 -2.79
N TYR A 334 -19.88 -7.55 -3.27
CA TYR A 334 -19.69 -7.87 -4.68
C TYR A 334 -20.67 -7.12 -5.58
N VAL A 335 -21.95 -7.08 -5.23
CA VAL A 335 -22.97 -6.32 -5.97
C VAL A 335 -22.67 -4.82 -5.92
N MET A 336 -22.28 -4.30 -4.77
CA MET A 336 -21.90 -2.89 -4.62
C MET A 336 -20.68 -2.53 -5.50
N SER A 337 -19.71 -3.44 -5.63
CA SER A 337 -18.57 -3.27 -6.53
C SER A 337 -19.01 -3.21 -8.00
N ILE A 338 -19.91 -4.07 -8.45
CA ILE A 338 -20.46 -4.01 -9.83
C ILE A 338 -21.16 -2.66 -10.07
N GLN A 339 -22.01 -2.22 -9.14
CA GLN A 339 -22.72 -0.94 -9.26
C GLN A 339 -21.75 0.25 -9.31
N PHE A 340 -20.75 0.24 -8.46
CA PHE A 340 -19.70 1.28 -8.43
C PHE A 340 -18.94 1.33 -9.77
N PHE A 341 -18.45 0.20 -10.26
CA PHE A 341 -17.72 0.16 -11.53
C PHE A 341 -18.62 0.54 -12.71
N HIS A 342 -19.87 0.07 -12.75
CA HIS A 342 -20.81 0.45 -13.80
C HIS A 342 -20.97 1.97 -13.87
N GLU A 343 -21.21 2.64 -12.74
CA GLU A 343 -21.39 4.08 -12.70
C GLU A 343 -20.07 4.86 -12.96
N LEU A 344 -18.94 4.36 -12.45
CA LEU A 344 -17.64 4.95 -12.71
C LEU A 344 -17.26 4.89 -14.21
N LEU A 345 -17.49 3.74 -14.86
CA LEU A 345 -17.28 3.57 -16.29
C LEU A 345 -18.17 4.53 -17.09
N ARG A 346 -19.46 4.62 -16.72
CA ARG A 346 -20.43 5.53 -17.35
C ARG A 346 -19.95 6.98 -17.27
N LYS A 347 -19.61 7.47 -16.09
CA LYS A 347 -19.12 8.85 -15.87
C LYS A 347 -17.80 9.13 -16.56
N SER A 348 -16.88 8.17 -16.55
CA SER A 348 -15.55 8.39 -17.10
C SER A 348 -15.48 8.32 -18.62
N ALA A 349 -16.34 7.53 -19.27
CA ALA A 349 -16.23 7.28 -20.70
C ALA A 349 -17.49 7.48 -21.54
N PHE A 350 -18.69 7.52 -20.96
CA PHE A 350 -19.93 7.60 -21.73
C PHE A 350 -20.64 8.97 -21.60
N ASP A 351 -20.50 9.67 -20.48
CA ASP A 351 -21.16 10.96 -20.26
C ASP A 351 -20.56 12.08 -21.11
N ASN A 352 -21.41 13.09 -21.45
CA ASN A 352 -21.00 14.27 -22.20
C ASN A 352 -20.31 15.33 -21.33
N GLU A 353 -20.62 15.34 -20.03
CA GLU A 353 -20.12 16.36 -19.11
C GLU A 353 -19.10 15.75 -18.15
N VAL A 354 -17.88 16.20 -18.30
CA VAL A 354 -16.85 15.99 -17.26
C VAL A 354 -17.15 16.97 -16.14
N PRO A 355 -17.31 16.56 -14.88
CA PRO A 355 -17.46 17.48 -13.76
C PRO A 355 -16.29 18.47 -13.74
N LYS A 356 -16.61 19.77 -13.72
CA LYS A 356 -15.63 20.87 -13.67
C LYS A 356 -14.92 20.91 -12.32
#